data_08f2ec30a177e987b9e1e8a03336ba69
#
_entry.id   08f2ec30a177e987b9e1e8a03336ba69
#
_cell.length_a   1.000
_cell.length_b   1.000
_cell.length_c   1.000
_cell.angle_alpha   90.00
_cell.angle_beta   90.00
_cell.angle_gamma   90.00
#
_symmetry.space_group_name_H-M   'P 1'
#
loop_
_entity.id
_entity.type
_entity.pdbx_description
1 polymer ?
#
loop_
_entity_poly.entity_id
_entity_poly.type
_entity_poly.pdbx_seq_one_letter_code
_entity_poly.pdbx_strand_id
1 'polypeptide(L)'
;MFVQGIISADRRYVRLNVFPFFFQLGEVFTYTTNLGAVGGGGGLLGGGGGGAQNTPVTLQFPIMATTTVLTTVNVPDGGTVLLGGVKRVNEGRTEAGVPILNKLPYVNRLFKNVGTGRETQSLIIMVTPRIIIGEEEEELQGAAL
;
A
#
# COMPACT_ATOMS: atom_id res chain seq x y z
N MET A 1 4.00 6.96 -10.81
CA MET A 1 5.04 6.24 -11.58
C MET A 1 5.75 7.22 -12.47
N PHE A 2 7.07 7.24 -12.44
CA PHE A 2 7.89 8.03 -13.37
C PHE A 2 8.66 7.07 -14.28
N VAL A 3 8.64 7.33 -15.59
CA VAL A 3 9.34 6.52 -16.60
C VAL A 3 10.01 7.45 -17.60
N GLN A 4 11.28 7.21 -17.83
CA GLN A 4 12.06 7.89 -18.86
C GLN A 4 12.62 6.85 -19.81
N GLY A 5 12.25 6.94 -21.08
CA GLY A 5 12.73 6.06 -22.14
C GLY A 5 13.76 6.76 -23.03
N ILE A 6 14.83 6.06 -23.35
CA ILE A 6 15.86 6.49 -24.31
C ILE A 6 15.97 5.38 -25.36
N ILE A 7 15.67 5.71 -26.60
CA ILE A 7 15.72 4.77 -27.72
C ILE A 7 17.17 4.68 -28.23
N SER A 8 17.65 3.46 -28.49
CA SER A 8 18.94 3.23 -29.10
C SER A 8 18.97 3.74 -30.55
N ALA A 9 20.15 4.12 -31.04
CA ALA A 9 20.33 4.55 -32.44
C ALA A 9 19.87 3.49 -33.45
N ASP A 10 20.00 2.21 -33.09
CA ASP A 10 19.58 1.08 -33.93
C ASP A 10 18.04 0.81 -33.88
N ARG A 11 17.30 1.57 -33.06
CA ARG A 11 15.85 1.41 -32.82
C ARG A 11 15.42 -0.01 -32.39
N ARG A 12 16.36 -0.80 -31.88
CA ARG A 12 16.09 -2.19 -31.44
C ARG A 12 15.90 -2.31 -29.94
N TYR A 13 16.46 -1.38 -29.18
CA TYR A 13 16.47 -1.42 -27.73
C TYR A 13 16.01 -0.09 -27.16
N VAL A 14 15.32 -0.16 -26.06
CA VAL A 14 14.92 1.00 -25.27
C VAL A 14 15.57 0.88 -23.90
N ARG A 15 16.33 1.89 -23.51
CA ARG A 15 16.80 2.04 -22.14
C ARG A 15 15.72 2.77 -21.35
N LEU A 16 15.22 2.11 -20.33
CA LEU A 16 14.18 2.63 -19.46
C LEU A 16 14.73 2.90 -18.08
N ASN A 17 14.58 4.13 -17.61
CA ASN A 17 14.73 4.49 -16.20
C ASN A 17 13.31 4.49 -15.62
N VAL A 18 13.05 3.55 -14.71
CA VAL A 18 11.70 3.33 -14.18
C VAL A 18 11.70 3.54 -12.68
N PHE A 19 10.79 4.40 -12.22
CA PHE A 19 10.56 4.69 -10.82
C PHE A 19 9.08 4.52 -10.49
N PRO A 20 8.58 3.29 -10.36
CA PRO A 20 7.26 3.03 -9.86
C PRO A 20 7.21 3.23 -8.34
N PHE A 21 6.10 3.78 -7.88
CA PHE A 21 5.77 3.88 -6.46
C PHE A 21 4.34 3.39 -6.25
N PHE A 22 4.15 2.60 -5.22
CA PHE A 22 2.87 2.03 -4.84
C PHE A 22 2.57 2.43 -3.42
N PHE A 23 1.34 2.93 -3.21
CA PHE A 23 0.82 3.24 -1.90
C PHE A 23 -0.23 2.20 -1.53
N GLN A 24 -0.07 1.60 -0.39
CA GLN A 24 -1.07 0.70 0.19
C GLN A 24 -1.57 1.35 1.48
N LEU A 25 -2.87 1.57 1.54
CA LEU A 25 -3.52 2.01 2.77
C LEU A 25 -3.59 0.82 3.71
N GLY A 26 -3.03 0.96 4.89
CA GLY A 26 -3.10 0.00 5.97
C GLY A 26 -4.25 0.30 6.92
N GLU A 27 -4.01 0.06 8.20
CA GLU A 27 -4.97 0.31 9.26
C GLU A 27 -5.17 1.82 9.50
N VAL A 28 -6.40 2.21 9.76
CA VAL A 28 -6.74 3.58 10.14
C VAL A 28 -6.96 3.63 11.64
N PHE A 29 -6.06 4.33 12.35
CA PHE A 29 -6.23 4.58 13.77
C PHE A 29 -7.16 5.77 13.98
N THR A 30 -8.17 5.58 14.79
CA THR A 30 -9.08 6.64 15.20
C THR A 30 -8.76 7.05 16.64
N TYR A 31 -8.49 8.33 16.83
CA TYR A 31 -8.30 8.91 18.13
C TYR A 31 -9.41 9.91 18.40
N THR A 32 -10.21 9.66 19.42
CA THR A 32 -11.28 10.57 19.83
C THR A 32 -10.81 11.35 21.06
N THR A 33 -10.70 12.65 20.92
CA THR A 33 -10.38 13.56 22.02
C THR A 33 -11.57 14.46 22.28
N ASN A 34 -11.88 14.68 23.54
CA ASN A 34 -12.83 15.69 23.94
C ASN A 34 -12.04 17.01 24.06
N LEU A 35 -12.23 17.89 23.10
CA LEU A 35 -11.78 19.26 23.24
C LEU A 35 -12.63 19.91 24.31
N GLY A 36 -12.23 19.78 25.57
CA GLY A 36 -12.81 20.56 26.63
C GLY A 36 -12.76 22.03 26.24
N ALA A 37 -13.84 22.75 26.44
CA ALA A 37 -13.93 24.15 26.12
C ALA A 37 -12.64 24.86 26.58
N VAL A 38 -11.89 25.38 25.60
CA VAL A 38 -10.81 26.31 25.88
C VAL A 38 -11.52 27.54 26.45
N GLY A 39 -11.59 27.58 27.77
CA GLY A 39 -12.07 28.74 28.47
C GLY A 39 -11.18 29.92 28.11
N GLY A 40 -11.66 30.74 27.15
CA GLY A 40 -11.10 32.05 26.91
C GLY A 40 -11.18 32.83 28.19
N GLY A 41 -10.01 33.04 28.77
CA GLY A 41 -9.85 33.90 29.94
C GLY A 41 -10.33 35.33 29.64
N GLY A 42 -11.02 35.95 30.60
CA GLY A 42 -11.16 37.38 30.67
C GLY A 42 -12.49 37.94 30.23
N GLY A 43 -13.43 38.03 31.10
CA GLY A 43 -14.63 38.84 30.97
C GLY A 43 -15.31 38.97 32.33
N LEU A 44 -14.87 39.96 33.10
CA LEU A 44 -15.58 40.45 34.28
C LEU A 44 -16.91 41.04 33.79
N LEU A 45 -18.03 40.49 34.22
CA LEU A 45 -19.41 40.93 34.01
C LEU A 45 -20.21 40.14 32.93
N GLY A 46 -21.16 39.36 33.42
CA GLY A 46 -22.32 38.97 32.62
C GLY A 46 -22.66 37.51 32.73
N GLY A 47 -23.65 37.16 33.56
CA GLY A 47 -24.25 35.85 33.65
C GLY A 47 -24.82 35.35 32.34
N GLY A 48 -24.60 34.08 32.07
CA GLY A 48 -25.19 33.34 30.98
C GLY A 48 -24.68 31.93 31.07
N GLY A 49 -25.47 31.03 31.68
CA GLY A 49 -25.17 29.60 31.74
C GLY A 49 -25.22 28.96 30.36
N GLY A 50 -24.15 29.07 29.62
CA GLY A 50 -23.89 28.26 28.45
C GLY A 50 -23.11 27.00 28.86
N GLY A 51 -23.78 25.88 28.94
CA GLY A 51 -23.12 24.59 29.16
C GLY A 51 -22.04 24.40 28.12
N ALA A 52 -20.82 24.19 28.57
CA ALA A 52 -19.72 23.85 27.71
C ALA A 52 -20.06 22.53 27.01
N GLN A 53 -20.47 22.59 25.77
CA GLN A 53 -20.69 21.41 24.94
C GLN A 53 -19.32 20.78 24.67
N ASN A 54 -19.09 19.65 25.34
CA ASN A 54 -17.97 18.77 25.04
C ASN A 54 -18.19 18.15 23.67
N THR A 55 -17.68 18.76 22.64
CA THR A 55 -17.77 18.22 21.28
C THR A 55 -16.63 17.22 21.09
N PRO A 56 -16.90 15.92 20.95
CA PRO A 56 -15.85 14.95 20.65
C PRO A 56 -15.32 15.22 19.25
N VAL A 57 -14.02 15.40 19.13
CA VAL A 57 -13.31 15.49 17.86
C VAL A 57 -12.64 14.16 17.60
N THR A 58 -13.01 13.51 16.51
CA THR A 58 -12.40 12.26 16.07
C THR A 58 -11.37 12.55 15.00
N LEU A 59 -10.11 12.22 15.29
CA LEU A 59 -9.00 12.31 14.36
C LEU A 59 -8.72 10.90 13.79
N GLN A 60 -8.51 10.83 12.50
CA GLN A 60 -8.18 9.58 11.81
C GLN A 60 -6.76 9.65 11.26
N PHE A 61 -5.93 8.68 11.65
CA PHE A 61 -4.54 8.57 11.21
C PHE A 61 -4.39 7.30 10.37
N PRO A 62 -4.36 7.41 9.04
CA PRO A 62 -4.09 6.26 8.19
C PRO A 62 -2.61 5.89 8.20
N ILE A 63 -2.29 4.61 8.33
CA ILE A 63 -0.96 4.10 8.05
C ILE A 63 -0.86 3.82 6.55
N MET A 64 0.18 4.36 5.92
CA MET A 64 0.46 4.12 4.51
C MET A 64 1.78 3.35 4.38
N ALA A 65 1.71 2.19 3.74
CA ALA A 65 2.90 1.47 3.32
C ALA A 65 3.25 1.89 1.89
N THR A 66 4.48 2.36 1.69
CA THR A 66 4.97 2.77 0.36
C THR A 66 6.02 1.79 -0.10
N THR A 67 5.84 1.27 -1.32
CA THR A 67 6.83 0.42 -1.99
C THR A 67 7.31 1.15 -3.23
N THR A 68 8.63 1.37 -3.31
CA THR A 68 9.28 2.04 -4.43
C THR A 68 10.38 1.17 -5.00
N VAL A 69 10.53 1.19 -6.32
CA VAL A 69 11.64 0.53 -7.03
C VAL A 69 12.28 1.55 -7.95
N LEU A 70 13.59 1.70 -7.88
CA LEU A 70 14.35 2.52 -8.81
C LEU A 70 15.29 1.62 -9.60
N THR A 71 15.09 1.54 -10.91
CA THR A 71 15.90 0.67 -11.75
C THR A 71 16.03 1.19 -13.16
N THR A 72 17.16 0.84 -13.80
CA THR A 72 17.44 1.10 -15.20
C THR A 72 17.58 -0.23 -15.93
N VAL A 73 16.80 -0.42 -16.97
CA VAL A 73 16.81 -1.65 -17.76
C VAL A 73 16.91 -1.35 -19.24
N ASN A 74 17.58 -2.23 -19.98
CA ASN A 74 17.58 -2.22 -21.44
C ASN A 74 16.67 -3.33 -21.92
N VAL A 75 15.66 -2.98 -22.69
CA VAL A 75 14.65 -3.92 -23.17
C VAL A 75 14.55 -3.83 -24.67
N PRO A 76 14.53 -4.94 -25.41
CA PRO A 76 14.25 -4.92 -26.83
C PRO A 76 12.80 -4.44 -27.08
N ASP A 77 12.55 -3.88 -28.24
CA ASP A 77 11.22 -3.43 -28.63
C ASP A 77 10.21 -4.59 -28.58
N GLY A 78 9.08 -4.36 -27.91
CA GLY A 78 8.05 -5.39 -27.68
C GLY A 78 8.43 -6.47 -26.67
N GLY A 79 9.65 -6.46 -26.11
CA GLY A 79 10.09 -7.39 -25.09
C GLY A 79 9.53 -7.03 -23.71
N THR A 80 9.33 -8.03 -22.85
CA THR A 80 8.91 -7.85 -21.46
C THR A 80 10.05 -8.15 -20.51
N VAL A 81 10.30 -7.26 -19.57
CA VAL A 81 11.30 -7.46 -18.52
C VAL A 81 10.68 -7.34 -17.13
N LEU A 82 11.12 -8.20 -16.24
CA LEU A 82 10.77 -8.14 -14.83
C LEU A 82 11.70 -7.13 -14.13
N LEU A 83 11.13 -6.08 -13.55
CA LEU A 83 11.88 -5.06 -12.80
C LEU A 83 12.17 -5.50 -11.37
N GLY A 84 11.24 -6.22 -10.78
CA GLY A 84 11.34 -6.67 -9.40
C GLY A 84 10.01 -7.09 -8.83
N GLY A 85 10.05 -7.44 -7.55
CA GLY A 85 8.83 -7.78 -6.82
C GLY A 85 9.06 -7.79 -5.32
N VAL A 86 7.97 -7.70 -4.57
CA VAL A 86 7.94 -7.81 -3.11
C VAL A 86 6.96 -8.89 -2.72
N LYS A 87 7.38 -9.78 -1.88
CA LYS A 87 6.51 -10.80 -1.28
C LYS A 87 6.47 -10.59 0.22
N ARG A 88 5.26 -10.42 0.73
CA ARG A 88 4.99 -10.34 2.17
C ARG A 88 4.21 -11.58 2.59
N VAL A 89 4.67 -12.22 3.63
CA VAL A 89 3.99 -13.36 4.24
C VAL A 89 3.69 -12.99 5.69
N ASN A 90 2.44 -13.06 6.06
CA ASN A 90 1.98 -12.85 7.42
C ASN A 90 1.41 -14.18 7.93
N GLU A 91 2.01 -14.73 8.97
CA GLU A 91 1.56 -15.97 9.61
C GLU A 91 1.10 -15.68 11.04
N GLY A 92 -0.13 -16.02 11.32
CA GLY A 92 -0.72 -15.99 12.65
C GLY A 92 -0.98 -17.40 13.15
N ARG A 93 -0.54 -17.70 14.36
CA ARG A 93 -0.88 -18.95 15.05
C ARG A 93 -1.62 -18.61 16.33
N THR A 94 -2.82 -19.11 16.44
CA THR A 94 -3.64 -18.98 17.64
C THR A 94 -3.77 -20.34 18.30
N GLU A 95 -3.38 -20.44 19.55
CA GLU A 95 -3.54 -21.64 20.34
C GLU A 95 -4.50 -21.35 21.52
N ALA A 96 -5.58 -22.09 21.59
CA ALA A 96 -6.51 -22.06 22.70
C ALA A 96 -6.55 -23.43 23.34
N GLY A 97 -6.34 -23.51 24.64
CA GLY A 97 -6.36 -24.76 25.40
C GLY A 97 -6.53 -24.52 26.88
N VAL A 98 -6.96 -25.54 27.61
CA VAL A 98 -7.12 -25.51 29.06
C VAL A 98 -5.71 -25.50 29.69
N PRO A 99 -5.36 -24.52 30.55
CA PRO A 99 -4.11 -24.49 31.25
C PRO A 99 -3.93 -25.80 32.07
N ILE A 100 -2.73 -26.35 32.09
CA ILE A 100 -2.34 -27.63 32.71
C ILE A 100 -2.61 -28.84 31.82
N LEU A 101 -3.79 -29.06 31.30
CA LEU A 101 -4.15 -30.20 30.42
C LEU A 101 -3.49 -30.10 29.02
N ASN A 102 -3.23 -28.89 28.58
CA ASN A 102 -2.55 -28.61 27.31
C ASN A 102 -1.06 -29.02 27.30
N LYS A 103 -0.44 -29.24 28.47
CA LYS A 103 0.98 -29.60 28.61
C LYS A 103 1.23 -31.09 28.85
N LEU A 104 0.19 -31.89 29.02
CA LEU A 104 0.32 -33.32 29.26
C LEU A 104 0.64 -34.08 27.98
N PRO A 105 1.69 -34.87 27.92
CA PRO A 105 1.97 -35.75 26.78
C PRO A 105 0.82 -36.74 26.63
N TYR A 106 0.40 -37.05 25.40
CA TYR A 106 -0.69 -37.95 24.99
C TYR A 106 -2.12 -37.37 25.05
N VAL A 107 -2.44 -36.43 25.94
CA VAL A 107 -3.80 -35.91 26.10
C VAL A 107 -3.97 -34.49 25.56
N ASN A 108 -2.86 -33.79 25.31
CA ASN A 108 -2.88 -32.40 24.86
C ASN A 108 -3.71 -32.17 23.60
N ARG A 109 -3.79 -33.17 22.71
CA ARG A 109 -4.49 -33.08 21.42
C ARG A 109 -5.99 -33.00 21.57
N LEU A 110 -6.56 -33.49 22.67
CA LEU A 110 -7.99 -33.45 22.99
C LEU A 110 -8.40 -32.09 23.61
N PHE A 111 -7.46 -31.38 24.23
CA PHE A 111 -7.74 -30.17 25.01
C PHE A 111 -7.08 -28.93 24.39
N LYS A 112 -6.57 -29.04 23.16
CA LYS A 112 -5.88 -27.98 22.42
C LYS A 112 -6.55 -27.74 21.08
N ASN A 113 -6.95 -26.49 20.84
CA ASN A 113 -7.37 -26.02 19.53
C ASN A 113 -6.26 -25.13 18.95
N VAL A 114 -5.82 -25.43 17.73
CA VAL A 114 -4.77 -24.68 17.04
C VAL A 114 -5.35 -24.15 15.74
N GLY A 115 -5.40 -22.82 15.62
CA GLY A 115 -5.72 -22.13 14.38
C GLY A 115 -4.43 -21.56 13.76
N THR A 116 -4.16 -21.85 12.50
CA THR A 116 -3.10 -21.22 11.72
C THR A 116 -3.72 -20.43 10.59
N GLY A 117 -3.45 -19.13 10.58
CA GLY A 117 -3.79 -18.24 9.47
C GLY A 117 -2.52 -17.86 8.72
N ARG A 118 -2.55 -17.92 7.40
CA ARG A 118 -1.45 -17.48 6.55
C ARG A 118 -2.00 -16.59 5.46
N GLU A 119 -1.49 -15.38 5.41
CA GLU A 119 -1.78 -14.40 4.36
C GLU A 119 -0.51 -14.15 3.56
N THR A 120 -0.61 -14.27 2.24
CA THR A 120 0.51 -14.02 1.34
C THR A 120 0.10 -12.96 0.33
N GLN A 121 0.86 -11.87 0.30
CA GLN A 121 0.73 -10.79 -0.68
C GLN A 121 1.97 -10.77 -1.55
N SER A 122 1.78 -10.73 -2.88
CA SER A 122 2.86 -10.65 -3.85
C SER A 122 2.62 -9.50 -4.80
N LEU A 123 3.61 -8.64 -4.96
CA LEU A 123 3.63 -7.56 -5.94
C LEU A 123 4.76 -7.84 -6.93
N ILE A 124 4.43 -7.92 -8.22
CA ILE A 124 5.39 -8.11 -9.31
C ILE A 124 5.27 -6.95 -10.26
N ILE A 125 6.41 -6.39 -10.67
CA ILE A 125 6.49 -5.23 -11.55
C ILE A 125 7.19 -5.66 -12.83
N MET A 126 6.46 -5.58 -13.94
CA MET A 126 6.96 -5.87 -15.29
C MET A 126 6.75 -4.67 -16.19
N VAL A 127 7.63 -4.51 -17.18
CA VAL A 127 7.53 -3.46 -18.19
C VAL A 127 7.75 -4.03 -19.59
N THR A 128 6.93 -3.55 -20.52
CA THR A 128 7.00 -3.90 -21.96
C THR A 128 7.01 -2.58 -22.73
N PRO A 129 8.18 -2.09 -23.18
CA PRO A 129 8.25 -0.92 -24.04
C PRO A 129 7.85 -1.29 -25.48
N ARG A 130 7.23 -0.35 -26.17
CA ARG A 130 6.97 -0.41 -27.59
C ARG A 130 7.40 0.91 -28.22
N ILE A 131 8.19 0.84 -29.27
CA ILE A 131 8.62 2.00 -30.05
C ILE A 131 7.51 2.30 -31.06
N ILE A 132 6.96 3.51 -31.00
CA ILE A 132 5.95 4.00 -31.93
C ILE A 132 6.61 5.12 -32.73
N ILE A 133 6.60 4.99 -34.05
CA ILE A 133 7.09 6.02 -34.99
C ILE A 133 5.85 6.73 -35.51
N GLY A 134 5.72 8.03 -35.24
CA GLY A 134 4.52 8.80 -35.55
C GLY A 134 4.15 8.79 -37.04
N GLU A 135 5.15 8.80 -37.92
CA GLU A 135 4.94 8.77 -39.38
C GLU A 135 4.31 7.44 -39.85
N GLU A 136 4.67 6.30 -39.25
CA GLU A 136 4.09 4.99 -39.59
C GLU A 136 2.66 4.83 -39.06
N GLU A 137 2.35 5.41 -37.91
CA GLU A 137 1.00 5.37 -37.36
C GLU A 137 0.03 6.28 -38.10
N GLU A 138 0.47 7.42 -38.60
CA GLU A 138 -0.34 8.30 -39.45
C GLU A 138 -0.70 7.62 -40.79
N GLU A 139 0.24 6.89 -41.40
CA GLU A 139 -0.04 6.09 -42.59
C GLU A 139 -1.05 4.96 -42.34
N LEU A 140 -0.92 4.26 -41.20
CA LEU A 140 -1.85 3.19 -40.82
C LEU A 140 -3.24 3.72 -40.50
N GLN A 141 -3.37 4.87 -39.89
CA GLN A 141 -4.66 5.52 -39.61
C GLN A 141 -5.26 6.14 -40.89
N GLY A 142 -4.44 6.68 -41.78
CA GLY A 142 -4.87 7.21 -43.06
C GLY A 142 -5.30 6.12 -44.07
N ALA A 143 -4.77 4.91 -43.98
CA ALA A 143 -5.14 3.77 -44.81
C ALA A 143 -6.40 3.04 -44.29
N ALA A 144 -6.88 3.35 -43.09
CA ALA A 144 -8.08 2.76 -42.49
C ALA A 144 -9.37 3.59 -42.74
N LEU A 145 -9.27 4.73 -43.44
CA LEU A 145 -10.34 5.60 -43.88
C LEU A 145 -10.58 5.44 -45.40
#